data_7f91ff10b9152403bb89f7788f34194b
#
_entry.id   7f91ff10b9152403bb89f7788f34194b
#
_cell.length_a   1.000
_cell.length_b   1.000
_cell.length_c   1.000
_cell.angle_alpha   90.00
_cell.angle_beta   90.00
_cell.angle_gamma   90.00
#
_symmetry.space_group_name_H-M   'P 1'
#
loop_
_entity.id
_entity.type
_entity.pdbx_description
1 polymer ?
#
loop_
_entity_poly.entity_id
_entity_poly.type
_entity_poly.pdbx_seq_one_letter_code
_entity_poly.pdbx_strand_id
1 'polypeptide(L)'
;HFLEHKLFERENSEDMMAAFTRLGADSNAFTSFTKTSYLFSTIDHLLENLDLLNELVGDVHFTEESVLREQDIIQQEREMYQDDPDSRLFFATLANLYPDTPLATDIVGSEKSISEIQVSNLKENFTEFYKPVNMSLFLVGNIDVKVVEEYFSKKEKKTLEQFTVTKEKLPLQPVKQTDSLRMEVSSPKLAVAIRGTGQITEEESYRYNILLKLLFTMMFGWTSDRFQKLYETGKLDASLSLEVEVNSRFHFVILTMDTKEPVSLSHQFRKAIR
;
A
#
# COMPACT_ATOMS: atom_id res chain seq x y z
N HIS A 1 -5.68 3.67 -7.08
CA HIS A 1 -6.35 2.38 -6.90
C HIS A 1 -7.30 2.09 -8.06
N PHE A 2 -8.30 2.93 -8.32
CA PHE A 2 -9.21 2.73 -9.46
C PHE A 2 -8.47 2.56 -10.79
N LEU A 3 -7.45 3.37 -11.05
CA LEU A 3 -6.63 3.25 -12.26
C LEU A 3 -5.84 1.93 -12.27
N GLU A 4 -5.36 1.47 -11.13
CA GLU A 4 -4.72 0.15 -11.01
C GLU A 4 -5.61 -0.96 -11.56
N HIS A 5 -6.87 -1.04 -11.09
CA HIS A 5 -7.84 -2.01 -11.59
C HIS A 5 -8.04 -1.90 -13.09
N LYS A 6 -8.21 -0.66 -13.59
CA LYS A 6 -8.53 -0.43 -15.01
C LYS A 6 -7.41 -0.78 -15.97
N LEU A 7 -6.16 -0.78 -15.53
CA LEU A 7 -5.05 -1.16 -16.42
C LEU A 7 -5.02 -2.66 -16.76
N PHE A 8 -5.66 -3.51 -15.96
CA PHE A 8 -5.77 -4.94 -16.28
C PHE A 8 -6.80 -5.25 -17.36
N GLU A 9 -7.65 -4.32 -17.75
CA GLU A 9 -8.63 -4.50 -18.82
C GLU A 9 -8.05 -4.08 -20.18
N ARG A 10 -8.04 -4.98 -21.16
CA ARG A 10 -7.65 -4.72 -22.54
C ARG A 10 -8.79 -4.14 -23.37
N GLU A 11 -8.46 -3.63 -24.57
CA GLU A 11 -9.43 -3.04 -25.53
C GLU A 11 -10.59 -4.01 -25.85
N ASN A 12 -10.33 -5.32 -25.97
CA ASN A 12 -11.34 -6.34 -26.22
C ASN A 12 -11.99 -6.90 -24.94
N SER A 13 -11.86 -6.22 -23.81
CA SER A 13 -12.32 -6.66 -22.49
C SER A 13 -11.69 -7.97 -22.00
N GLU A 14 -10.56 -8.39 -22.57
CA GLU A 14 -9.75 -9.48 -22.01
C GLU A 14 -8.99 -9.00 -20.76
N ASP A 15 -8.84 -9.91 -19.81
CA ASP A 15 -8.07 -9.68 -18.60
C ASP A 15 -6.57 -9.92 -18.84
N MET A 16 -5.76 -8.92 -18.53
CA MET A 16 -4.30 -9.03 -18.60
C MET A 16 -3.75 -10.14 -17.68
N MET A 17 -4.37 -10.40 -16.54
CA MET A 17 -3.98 -11.50 -15.65
C MET A 17 -4.06 -12.85 -16.36
N ALA A 18 -5.09 -13.05 -17.19
CA ALA A 18 -5.21 -14.26 -17.99
C ALA A 18 -4.09 -14.39 -19.02
N ALA A 19 -3.57 -13.27 -19.57
CA ALA A 19 -2.43 -13.29 -20.47
C ALA A 19 -1.14 -13.73 -19.77
N PHE A 20 -0.86 -13.20 -18.57
CA PHE A 20 0.25 -13.65 -17.72
C PHE A 20 0.14 -15.13 -17.36
N THR A 21 -1.05 -15.58 -16.95
CA THR A 21 -1.30 -16.97 -16.58
C THR A 21 -1.03 -17.92 -17.75
N ARG A 22 -1.38 -17.55 -18.99
CA ARG A 22 -1.06 -18.35 -20.20
C ARG A 22 0.45 -18.54 -20.43
N LEU A 23 1.28 -17.60 -19.94
CA LEU A 23 2.74 -17.70 -19.97
C LEU A 23 3.33 -18.32 -18.68
N GLY A 24 2.48 -18.88 -17.82
CA GLY A 24 2.92 -19.51 -16.57
C GLY A 24 3.38 -18.51 -15.51
N ALA A 25 3.00 -17.26 -15.63
CA ALA A 25 3.30 -16.22 -14.65
C ALA A 25 2.12 -15.98 -13.70
N ASP A 26 2.44 -15.67 -12.46
CA ASP A 26 1.53 -15.10 -11.47
C ASP A 26 1.71 -13.58 -11.45
N SER A 27 0.63 -12.83 -11.68
CA SER A 27 0.65 -11.37 -11.76
C SER A 27 -0.22 -10.74 -10.68
N ASN A 28 0.21 -9.57 -10.20
CA ASN A 28 -0.51 -8.83 -9.17
C ASN A 28 -0.22 -7.33 -9.30
N ALA A 29 -0.99 -6.52 -8.60
CA ALA A 29 -0.72 -5.10 -8.40
C ALA A 29 -1.15 -4.66 -7.00
N PHE A 30 -0.65 -3.51 -6.57
CA PHE A 30 -1.11 -2.86 -5.36
C PHE A 30 -0.87 -1.36 -5.40
N THR A 31 -1.79 -0.61 -4.83
CA THR A 31 -1.66 0.83 -4.60
C THR A 31 -1.41 1.11 -3.12
N SER A 32 -0.39 1.92 -2.85
CA SER A 32 -0.09 2.45 -1.53
C SER A 32 -0.28 3.98 -1.50
N PHE A 33 0.04 4.62 -0.39
CA PHE A 33 -0.10 6.07 -0.24
C PHE A 33 0.74 6.90 -1.21
N THR A 34 1.80 6.34 -1.80
CA THR A 34 2.76 7.09 -2.61
C THR A 34 3.14 6.42 -3.92
N LYS A 35 2.68 5.22 -4.17
CA LYS A 35 3.03 4.46 -5.38
C LYS A 35 1.95 3.44 -5.73
N THR A 36 1.88 3.11 -7.01
CA THR A 36 1.23 1.90 -7.50
C THR A 36 2.29 0.98 -8.09
N SER A 37 2.23 -0.30 -7.78
CA SER A 37 3.18 -1.30 -8.26
C SER A 37 2.45 -2.38 -9.02
N TYR A 38 2.98 -2.75 -10.20
CA TYR A 38 2.53 -3.86 -11.02
C TYR A 38 3.65 -4.88 -11.06
N LEU A 39 3.37 -6.14 -10.86
CA LEU A 39 4.39 -7.17 -10.73
C LEU A 39 3.94 -8.49 -11.31
N PHE A 40 4.90 -9.30 -11.68
CA PHE A 40 4.70 -10.71 -11.97
C PHE A 40 5.86 -11.55 -11.42
N SER A 41 5.60 -12.82 -11.20
CA SER A 41 6.62 -13.83 -10.95
C SER A 41 6.49 -14.95 -11.97
N THR A 42 7.62 -15.41 -12.49
CA THR A 42 7.66 -16.48 -13.49
C THR A 42 8.90 -17.33 -13.35
N ILE A 43 8.86 -18.55 -13.87
CA ILE A 43 10.03 -19.43 -13.99
C ILE A 43 10.51 -19.55 -15.45
N ASP A 44 9.71 -19.08 -16.41
CA ASP A 44 10.00 -19.11 -17.84
C ASP A 44 9.35 -17.92 -18.56
N HIS A 45 9.58 -17.74 -19.85
CA HIS A 45 8.96 -16.69 -20.67
C HIS A 45 9.16 -15.27 -20.13
N LEU A 46 10.38 -14.97 -19.60
CA LEU A 46 10.67 -13.67 -18.97
C LEU A 46 10.40 -12.49 -19.92
N LEU A 47 10.88 -12.57 -21.16
CA LEU A 47 10.76 -11.45 -22.10
C LEU A 47 9.32 -11.22 -22.55
N GLU A 48 8.57 -12.29 -22.78
CA GLU A 48 7.14 -12.22 -23.12
C GLU A 48 6.32 -11.63 -21.95
N ASN A 49 6.63 -12.02 -20.72
CA ASN A 49 5.99 -11.44 -19.54
C ASN A 49 6.40 -9.96 -19.33
N LEU A 50 7.63 -9.57 -19.67
CA LEU A 50 8.04 -8.17 -19.70
C LEU A 50 7.31 -7.37 -20.79
N ASP A 51 7.00 -7.98 -21.94
CA ASP A 51 6.14 -7.35 -22.96
C ASP A 51 4.75 -7.07 -22.41
N LEU A 52 4.14 -8.05 -21.73
CA LEU A 52 2.84 -7.88 -21.10
C LEU A 52 2.87 -6.79 -20.01
N LEU A 53 3.92 -6.74 -19.19
CA LEU A 53 4.05 -5.70 -18.15
C LEU A 53 4.20 -4.31 -18.78
N ASN A 54 4.96 -4.17 -19.86
CA ASN A 54 5.07 -2.91 -20.59
C ASN A 54 3.75 -2.49 -21.23
N GLU A 55 2.99 -3.43 -21.80
CA GLU A 55 1.66 -3.18 -22.35
C GLU A 55 0.70 -2.70 -21.25
N LEU A 56 0.70 -3.41 -20.10
CA LEU A 56 -0.15 -3.09 -18.94
C LEU A 56 0.01 -1.65 -18.46
N VAL A 57 1.23 -1.13 -18.41
CA VAL A 57 1.50 0.23 -17.91
C VAL A 57 1.67 1.27 -19.02
N GLY A 58 1.68 0.85 -20.27
CA GLY A 58 1.95 1.71 -21.43
C GLY A 58 0.74 2.11 -22.26
N ASP A 59 -0.37 1.41 -22.11
CA ASP A 59 -1.57 1.63 -22.90
C ASP A 59 -2.84 1.59 -22.05
N VAL A 60 -3.87 2.34 -22.47
CA VAL A 60 -5.11 2.46 -21.70
C VAL A 60 -6.33 2.44 -22.61
N HIS A 61 -7.28 1.59 -22.25
CA HIS A 61 -8.54 1.41 -22.93
C HIS A 61 -9.70 1.63 -21.97
N PHE A 62 -10.11 2.89 -21.80
CA PHE A 62 -11.21 3.25 -20.90
C PHE A 62 -12.46 3.59 -21.71
N THR A 63 -13.55 2.86 -21.49
CA THR A 63 -14.89 3.21 -21.96
C THR A 63 -15.76 3.64 -20.77
N GLU A 64 -16.78 4.43 -21.02
CA GLU A 64 -17.73 4.83 -19.95
C GLU A 64 -18.39 3.61 -19.31
N GLU A 65 -18.80 2.63 -20.13
CA GLU A 65 -19.40 1.39 -19.64
C GLU A 65 -18.44 0.59 -18.74
N SER A 66 -17.16 0.48 -19.12
CA SER A 66 -16.17 -0.25 -18.34
C SER A 66 -15.84 0.46 -17.02
N VAL A 67 -15.87 1.79 -17.02
CA VAL A 67 -15.67 2.58 -15.78
C VAL A 67 -16.87 2.43 -14.85
N LEU A 68 -18.10 2.44 -15.37
CA LEU A 68 -19.29 2.21 -14.53
C LEU A 68 -19.30 0.80 -13.90
N ARG A 69 -18.94 -0.24 -14.67
CA ARG A 69 -18.79 -1.59 -14.08
C ARG A 69 -17.75 -1.63 -12.96
N GLU A 70 -16.63 -0.95 -13.16
CA GLU A 70 -15.55 -0.92 -12.16
C GLU A 70 -15.94 -0.14 -10.91
N GLN A 71 -16.75 0.91 -11.02
CA GLN A 71 -17.32 1.59 -9.85
C GLN A 71 -18.06 0.63 -8.95
N ASP A 72 -18.90 -0.24 -9.51
CA ASP A 72 -19.67 -1.24 -8.74
C ASP A 72 -18.74 -2.26 -8.06
N ILE A 73 -17.69 -2.72 -8.75
CA ILE A 73 -16.71 -3.66 -8.21
C ILE A 73 -15.95 -3.03 -7.02
N ILE A 74 -15.45 -1.82 -7.21
CA ILE A 74 -14.68 -1.11 -6.17
C ILE A 74 -15.59 -0.72 -4.98
N GLN A 75 -16.88 -0.43 -5.21
CA GLN A 75 -17.84 -0.23 -4.13
C GLN A 75 -18.01 -1.48 -3.28
N GLN A 76 -18.12 -2.66 -3.90
CA GLN A 76 -18.19 -3.93 -3.18
C GLN A 76 -16.90 -4.22 -2.40
N GLU A 77 -15.74 -3.95 -2.99
CA GLU A 77 -14.45 -4.06 -2.30
C GLU A 77 -14.38 -3.11 -1.10
N ARG A 78 -14.83 -1.87 -1.25
CA ARG A 78 -14.92 -0.90 -0.15
C ARG A 78 -15.81 -1.41 0.97
N GLU A 79 -16.98 -1.97 0.66
CA GLU A 79 -17.88 -2.58 1.66
C GLU A 79 -17.18 -3.72 2.40
N MET A 80 -16.47 -4.58 1.69
CA MET A 80 -15.68 -5.67 2.30
C MET A 80 -14.65 -5.12 3.30
N TYR A 81 -13.90 -4.06 2.97
CA TYR A 81 -12.95 -3.43 3.90
C TYR A 81 -13.64 -2.71 5.06
N GLN A 82 -14.85 -2.19 4.87
CA GLN A 82 -15.62 -1.60 5.95
C GLN A 82 -16.16 -2.62 6.94
N ASP A 83 -16.40 -3.84 6.49
CA ASP A 83 -16.81 -4.95 7.34
C ASP A 83 -15.62 -5.66 8.00
N ASP A 84 -14.38 -5.40 7.54
CA ASP A 84 -13.18 -5.96 8.15
C ASP A 84 -12.68 -5.13 9.33
N PRO A 85 -12.68 -5.67 10.58
CA PRO A 85 -12.27 -4.92 11.76
C PRO A 85 -10.82 -4.47 11.76
N ASP A 86 -9.91 -5.21 11.13
CA ASP A 86 -8.49 -4.86 11.08
C ASP A 86 -8.23 -3.70 10.14
N SER A 87 -8.85 -3.70 8.98
CA SER A 87 -8.83 -2.57 8.03
C SER A 87 -9.42 -1.31 8.66
N ARG A 88 -10.57 -1.44 9.33
CA ARG A 88 -11.23 -0.32 10.03
C ARG A 88 -10.36 0.25 11.13
N LEU A 89 -9.71 -0.61 11.91
CA LEU A 89 -8.79 -0.19 12.96
C LEU A 89 -7.58 0.55 12.39
N PHE A 90 -7.00 0.03 11.31
CA PHE A 90 -5.84 0.61 10.63
C PHE A 90 -6.14 2.01 10.10
N PHE A 91 -7.17 2.18 9.27
CA PHE A 91 -7.52 3.48 8.68
C PHE A 91 -8.00 4.50 9.72
N ALA A 92 -8.75 4.07 10.75
CA ALA A 92 -9.10 4.95 11.86
C ALA A 92 -7.86 5.41 12.66
N THR A 93 -6.87 4.53 12.81
CA THR A 93 -5.60 4.88 13.45
C THR A 93 -4.82 5.89 12.61
N LEU A 94 -4.75 5.72 11.29
CA LEU A 94 -4.12 6.69 10.40
C LEU A 94 -4.83 8.04 10.41
N ALA A 95 -6.15 8.06 10.40
CA ALA A 95 -6.95 9.29 10.51
C ALA A 95 -6.67 10.04 11.83
N ASN A 96 -6.41 9.32 12.92
CA ASN A 96 -6.02 9.91 14.20
C ASN A 96 -4.55 10.39 14.22
N LEU A 97 -3.65 9.71 13.52
CA LEU A 97 -2.24 10.13 13.41
C LEU A 97 -2.06 11.32 12.46
N TYR A 98 -2.80 11.36 11.36
CA TYR A 98 -2.65 12.32 10.26
C TYR A 98 -3.99 12.99 9.91
N PRO A 99 -4.69 13.62 10.87
CA PRO A 99 -5.98 14.25 10.59
C PRO A 99 -5.84 15.31 9.50
N ASP A 100 -6.88 15.45 8.69
CA ASP A 100 -6.97 16.41 7.58
C ASP A 100 -5.85 16.29 6.52
N THR A 101 -5.33 15.08 6.34
CA THR A 101 -4.34 14.77 5.29
C THR A 101 -4.82 13.64 4.39
N PRO A 102 -4.23 13.45 3.19
CA PRO A 102 -4.54 12.30 2.34
C PRO A 102 -4.34 10.94 3.01
N LEU A 103 -3.46 10.83 4.02
CA LEU A 103 -3.26 9.60 4.80
C LEU A 103 -4.45 9.23 5.69
N ALA A 104 -5.34 10.19 5.97
CA ALA A 104 -6.58 9.93 6.70
C ALA A 104 -7.70 9.37 5.80
N THR A 105 -7.46 9.29 4.50
CA THR A 105 -8.43 8.80 3.51
C THR A 105 -8.07 7.37 3.12
N ASP A 106 -9.09 6.52 3.03
CA ASP A 106 -8.93 5.17 2.53
C ASP A 106 -8.44 5.19 1.07
N ILE A 107 -7.48 4.30 0.75
CA ILE A 107 -6.91 4.17 -0.60
C ILE A 107 -7.99 3.76 -1.61
N VAL A 108 -8.95 2.94 -1.20
CA VAL A 108 -10.10 2.54 -2.03
C VAL A 108 -10.99 3.75 -2.37
N GLY A 109 -11.03 4.73 -1.48
CA GLY A 109 -11.87 5.92 -1.62
C GLY A 109 -13.18 5.84 -0.84
N SER A 110 -13.98 6.89 -0.99
CA SER A 110 -15.35 6.95 -0.46
C SER A 110 -16.36 6.57 -1.53
N GLU A 111 -17.56 6.15 -1.12
CA GLU A 111 -18.69 5.91 -2.04
C GLU A 111 -18.88 7.06 -3.03
N LYS A 112 -18.85 8.29 -2.52
CA LYS A 112 -18.97 9.49 -3.33
C LYS A 112 -17.80 9.63 -4.31
N SER A 113 -16.56 9.51 -3.86
CA SER A 113 -15.40 9.69 -4.74
C SER A 113 -15.32 8.62 -5.83
N ILE A 114 -15.69 7.37 -5.52
CA ILE A 114 -15.74 6.27 -6.49
C ILE A 114 -16.79 6.57 -7.56
N SER A 115 -18.01 6.97 -7.18
CA SER A 115 -19.10 7.25 -8.11
C SER A 115 -18.87 8.48 -8.99
N GLU A 116 -18.00 9.41 -8.59
CA GLU A 116 -17.64 10.61 -9.36
C GLU A 116 -16.50 10.39 -10.36
N ILE A 117 -15.80 9.25 -10.33
CA ILE A 117 -14.69 8.96 -11.25
C ILE A 117 -15.22 8.76 -12.67
N GLN A 118 -14.65 9.50 -13.61
CA GLN A 118 -14.97 9.44 -15.03
C GLN A 118 -13.75 9.03 -15.86
N VAL A 119 -13.98 8.63 -17.11
CA VAL A 119 -12.93 8.30 -18.08
C VAL A 119 -11.90 9.42 -18.21
N SER A 120 -12.33 10.70 -18.19
CA SER A 120 -11.45 11.86 -18.26
C SER A 120 -10.47 11.91 -17.09
N ASN A 121 -10.93 11.65 -15.85
CA ASN A 121 -10.07 11.66 -14.66
C ASN A 121 -9.00 10.57 -14.74
N LEU A 122 -9.38 9.38 -15.20
CA LEU A 122 -8.43 8.26 -15.35
C LEU A 122 -7.39 8.56 -16.44
N LYS A 123 -7.80 9.14 -17.58
CA LYS A 123 -6.90 9.53 -18.67
C LYS A 123 -5.93 10.64 -18.25
N GLU A 124 -6.42 11.65 -17.54
CA GLU A 124 -5.59 12.73 -17.00
C GLU A 124 -4.55 12.17 -16.04
N ASN A 125 -4.96 11.34 -15.08
CA ASN A 125 -4.08 10.72 -14.10
C ASN A 125 -3.04 9.81 -14.79
N PHE A 126 -3.45 8.98 -15.75
CA PHE A 126 -2.54 8.16 -16.52
C PHE A 126 -1.51 9.02 -17.28
N THR A 127 -1.97 10.04 -18.00
CA THR A 127 -1.08 10.92 -18.79
C THR A 127 -0.10 11.69 -17.90
N GLU A 128 -0.50 12.04 -16.68
CA GLU A 128 0.35 12.77 -15.74
C GLU A 128 1.40 11.86 -15.11
N PHE A 129 1.03 10.68 -14.61
CA PHE A 129 1.88 9.86 -13.75
C PHE A 129 2.54 8.66 -14.44
N TYR A 130 1.93 8.09 -15.49
CA TYR A 130 2.45 6.90 -16.17
C TYR A 130 3.42 7.28 -17.31
N LYS A 131 4.51 7.94 -16.92
CA LYS A 131 5.59 8.33 -17.83
C LYS A 131 6.84 7.51 -17.49
N PRO A 132 7.61 7.05 -18.48
CA PRO A 132 8.83 6.27 -18.23
C PRO A 132 9.78 6.94 -17.23
N VAL A 133 9.89 8.28 -17.26
CA VAL A 133 10.70 9.07 -16.34
C VAL A 133 10.22 9.04 -14.88
N ASN A 134 8.96 8.67 -14.63
CA ASN A 134 8.34 8.50 -13.31
C ASN A 134 8.17 7.04 -12.90
N MET A 135 8.71 6.11 -13.68
CA MET A 135 8.58 4.68 -13.45
C MET A 135 9.95 4.06 -13.14
N SER A 136 9.95 3.02 -12.33
CA SER A 136 11.15 2.23 -12.03
C SER A 136 10.83 0.76 -12.21
N LEU A 137 11.68 0.06 -12.91
CA LEU A 137 11.59 -1.39 -13.09
C LEU A 137 12.63 -2.08 -12.21
N PHE A 138 12.19 -3.07 -11.44
CA PHE A 138 13.05 -3.92 -10.63
C PHE A 138 12.90 -5.37 -11.07
N LEU A 139 13.99 -6.01 -11.42
CA LEU A 139 14.04 -7.43 -11.77
C LEU A 139 14.94 -8.17 -10.76
N VAL A 140 14.42 -9.22 -10.17
CA VAL A 140 15.16 -10.05 -9.22
C VAL A 140 14.98 -11.52 -9.57
N GLY A 141 16.09 -12.26 -9.71
CA GLY A 141 16.04 -13.68 -10.04
C GLY A 141 17.30 -14.16 -10.75
N ASN A 142 17.23 -15.36 -11.32
CA ASN A 142 18.26 -15.89 -12.19
C ASN A 142 18.13 -15.31 -13.60
N ILE A 143 18.63 -14.08 -13.80
CA ILE A 143 18.40 -13.26 -14.99
C ILE A 143 19.72 -13.04 -15.72
N ASP A 144 19.72 -13.23 -17.06
CA ASP A 144 20.81 -12.74 -17.89
C ASP A 144 20.64 -11.22 -18.12
N VAL A 145 21.43 -10.45 -17.38
CA VAL A 145 21.38 -8.98 -17.41
C VAL A 145 21.57 -8.44 -18.83
N LYS A 146 22.47 -9.03 -19.63
CA LYS A 146 22.75 -8.56 -21.00
C LYS A 146 21.54 -8.72 -21.91
N VAL A 147 20.83 -9.83 -21.80
CA VAL A 147 19.60 -10.09 -22.58
C VAL A 147 18.54 -9.05 -22.23
N VAL A 148 18.37 -8.74 -20.95
CA VAL A 148 17.40 -7.74 -20.50
C VAL A 148 17.81 -6.32 -20.93
N GLU A 149 19.09 -5.96 -20.83
CA GLU A 149 19.61 -4.67 -21.30
C GLU A 149 19.40 -4.50 -22.82
N GLU A 150 19.70 -5.53 -23.61
CA GLU A 150 19.45 -5.52 -25.05
C GLU A 150 17.96 -5.40 -25.40
N TYR A 151 17.10 -6.07 -24.64
CA TYR A 151 15.65 -5.99 -24.80
C TYR A 151 15.15 -4.56 -24.62
N PHE A 152 15.52 -3.90 -23.52
CA PHE A 152 15.11 -2.51 -23.26
C PHE A 152 15.76 -1.51 -24.19
N SER A 153 17.05 -1.69 -24.55
CA SER A 153 17.74 -0.78 -25.48
C SER A 153 17.08 -0.71 -26.86
N LYS A 154 16.41 -1.78 -27.28
CA LYS A 154 15.65 -1.83 -28.55
C LYS A 154 14.28 -1.13 -28.45
N LYS A 155 13.74 -1.04 -27.23
CA LYS A 155 12.41 -0.42 -26.96
C LYS A 155 12.50 1.05 -26.54
N GLU A 156 13.66 1.51 -26.07
CA GLU A 156 13.83 2.88 -25.63
C GLU A 156 13.61 3.88 -26.79
N LYS A 157 12.48 4.59 -26.73
CA LYS A 157 12.38 5.92 -27.31
C LYS A 157 13.01 6.86 -26.30
N LYS A 158 14.16 7.45 -26.63
CA LYS A 158 14.81 8.47 -25.77
C LYS A 158 13.85 9.64 -25.54
N THR A 159 13.13 9.60 -24.46
CA THR A 159 12.30 10.70 -24.02
C THR A 159 13.15 11.55 -23.09
N LEU A 160 13.52 12.75 -23.53
CA LEU A 160 14.27 13.74 -22.75
C LEU A 160 13.35 14.57 -21.83
N GLU A 161 12.18 14.05 -21.50
CA GLU A 161 11.26 14.76 -20.61
C GLU A 161 11.80 14.74 -19.19
N GLN A 162 11.88 15.94 -18.60
CA GLN A 162 12.15 16.07 -17.16
C GLN A 162 10.81 15.98 -16.42
N PHE A 163 10.70 15.02 -15.52
CA PHE A 163 9.55 14.91 -14.62
C PHE A 163 9.98 15.41 -13.24
N THR A 164 9.28 16.39 -12.73
CA THR A 164 9.53 16.90 -11.38
C THR A 164 8.37 16.46 -10.48
N VAL A 165 8.67 15.57 -9.55
CA VAL A 165 7.72 15.19 -8.51
C VAL A 165 7.58 16.35 -7.54
N THR A 166 6.41 16.96 -7.47
CA THR A 166 6.12 17.97 -6.45
C THR A 166 5.88 17.27 -5.13
N LYS A 167 6.84 17.39 -4.23
CA LYS A 167 6.72 16.81 -2.87
C LYS A 167 6.07 17.84 -1.95
N GLU A 168 4.76 17.84 -1.88
CA GLU A 168 4.05 18.67 -0.91
C GLU A 168 4.32 18.17 0.52
N LYS A 169 4.59 19.12 1.43
CA LYS A 169 4.66 18.81 2.87
C LYS A 169 3.25 18.56 3.38
N LEU A 170 3.05 17.46 4.09
CA LEU A 170 1.79 17.22 4.77
C LEU A 170 1.60 18.23 5.91
N PRO A 171 0.48 18.94 5.97
CA PRO A 171 0.17 19.83 7.08
C PRO A 171 -0.14 18.99 8.32
N LEU A 172 0.83 18.82 9.23
CA LEU A 172 0.67 17.98 10.41
C LEU A 172 -0.16 18.69 11.49
N GLN A 173 -1.41 18.28 11.62
CA GLN A 173 -2.27 18.64 12.74
C GLN A 173 -1.91 17.83 14.01
N PRO A 174 -2.32 18.27 15.21
CA PRO A 174 -2.16 17.48 16.43
C PRO A 174 -2.82 16.11 16.32
N VAL A 175 -2.15 15.06 16.80
CA VAL A 175 -2.69 13.70 16.79
C VAL A 175 -3.91 13.61 17.73
N LYS A 176 -4.92 12.86 17.36
CA LYS A 176 -6.01 12.48 18.25
C LYS A 176 -5.52 11.36 19.17
N GLN A 177 -5.44 11.62 20.46
CA GLN A 177 -4.78 10.77 21.47
C GLN A 177 -5.46 9.43 21.70
N THR A 178 -6.78 9.37 21.57
CA THR A 178 -7.61 8.20 21.82
C THR A 178 -8.86 8.25 20.96
N ASP A 179 -9.25 7.09 20.46
CA ASP A 179 -10.49 6.90 19.72
C ASP A 179 -11.07 5.52 19.99
N SER A 180 -12.32 5.29 19.65
CA SER A 180 -12.96 3.98 19.72
C SER A 180 -14.04 3.84 18.65
N LEU A 181 -14.07 2.68 18.01
CA LEU A 181 -15.09 2.27 17.06
C LEU A 181 -15.88 1.09 17.63
N ARG A 182 -17.17 1.03 17.31
CA ARG A 182 -18.00 -0.14 17.62
C ARG A 182 -18.19 -0.97 16.38
N MET A 183 -17.83 -2.24 16.46
CA MET A 183 -18.05 -3.26 15.44
C MET A 183 -18.45 -4.57 16.12
N GLU A 184 -19.09 -5.46 15.37
CA GLU A 184 -19.32 -6.84 15.82
C GLU A 184 -18.02 -7.63 15.65
N VAL A 185 -17.34 -7.89 16.77
CA VAL A 185 -16.06 -8.60 16.80
C VAL A 185 -16.07 -9.64 17.91
N SER A 186 -15.38 -10.77 17.69
CA SER A 186 -15.25 -11.84 18.68
C SER A 186 -14.37 -11.44 19.88
N SER A 187 -13.41 -10.54 19.67
CA SER A 187 -12.51 -10.00 20.69
C SER A 187 -12.25 -8.51 20.43
N PRO A 188 -12.14 -7.68 21.48
CA PRO A 188 -11.76 -6.30 21.30
C PRO A 188 -10.37 -6.19 20.66
N LYS A 189 -10.21 -5.26 19.72
CA LYS A 189 -8.95 -4.97 19.04
C LYS A 189 -8.34 -3.67 19.57
N LEU A 190 -7.03 -3.64 19.71
CA LEU A 190 -6.27 -2.47 20.16
C LEU A 190 -5.24 -2.08 19.10
N ALA A 191 -5.19 -0.80 18.77
CA ALA A 191 -4.05 -0.20 18.08
C ALA A 191 -3.31 0.76 19.00
N VAL A 192 -1.98 0.64 19.04
CA VAL A 192 -1.09 1.63 19.66
C VAL A 192 -0.17 2.16 18.59
N ALA A 193 -0.25 3.45 18.33
CA ALA A 193 0.43 4.04 17.19
C ALA A 193 1.29 5.25 17.56
N ILE A 194 2.34 5.46 16.77
CA ILE A 194 3.28 6.56 16.92
C ILE A 194 3.47 7.22 15.56
N ARG A 195 3.28 8.52 15.52
CA ARG A 195 3.66 9.35 14.39
C ARG A 195 5.06 9.90 14.59
N GLY A 196 5.95 9.69 13.63
CA GLY A 196 7.22 10.37 13.60
C GLY A 196 7.07 11.83 13.18
N THR A 197 7.90 12.70 13.76
CA THR A 197 7.89 14.16 13.52
C THR A 197 9.16 14.68 12.88
N GLY A 198 10.23 13.87 12.84
CA GLY A 198 11.50 14.20 12.22
C GLY A 198 11.40 14.25 10.69
N GLN A 199 12.26 15.05 10.07
CA GLN A 199 12.48 14.98 8.63
C GLN A 199 13.47 13.86 8.34
N ILE A 200 13.13 13.00 7.41
CA ILE A 200 13.95 11.86 6.96
C ILE A 200 14.21 12.07 5.48
N THR A 201 15.47 11.97 5.06
CA THR A 201 15.80 11.99 3.64
C THR A 201 15.43 10.66 2.97
N GLU A 202 15.31 10.65 1.65
CA GLU A 202 15.03 9.41 0.93
C GLU A 202 16.14 8.36 1.10
N GLU A 203 17.39 8.82 1.12
CA GLU A 203 18.57 7.96 1.35
C GLU A 203 18.55 7.31 2.74
N GLU A 204 18.07 8.04 3.75
CA GLU A 204 17.98 7.56 5.13
C GLU A 204 16.75 6.68 5.36
N SER A 205 15.70 6.84 4.57
CA SER A 205 14.38 6.22 4.81
C SER A 205 14.46 4.69 4.92
N TYR A 206 15.22 4.05 4.04
CA TYR A 206 15.39 2.59 4.05
C TYR A 206 16.07 2.10 5.34
N ARG A 207 17.18 2.74 5.71
CA ARG A 207 17.91 2.40 6.94
C ARG A 207 17.05 2.66 8.18
N TYR A 208 16.34 3.77 8.19
CA TYR A 208 15.45 4.14 9.30
C TYR A 208 14.28 3.16 9.45
N ASN A 209 13.69 2.72 8.34
CA ASN A 209 12.65 1.69 8.33
C ASN A 209 13.14 0.39 8.97
N ILE A 210 14.33 -0.10 8.55
CA ILE A 210 14.92 -1.31 9.13
C ILE A 210 15.19 -1.14 10.63
N LEU A 211 15.75 0.00 11.03
CA LEU A 211 16.04 0.27 12.45
C LEU A 211 14.76 0.31 13.30
N LEU A 212 13.69 0.93 12.82
CA LEU A 212 12.40 0.90 13.51
C LEU A 212 11.82 -0.51 13.60
N LYS A 213 11.84 -1.27 12.51
CA LYS A 213 11.38 -2.67 12.51
C LYS A 213 12.17 -3.51 13.52
N LEU A 214 13.48 -3.38 13.53
CA LEU A 214 14.34 -4.09 14.51
C LEU A 214 14.03 -3.65 15.94
N LEU A 215 13.97 -2.35 16.20
CA LEU A 215 13.69 -1.81 17.53
C LEU A 215 12.35 -2.34 18.07
N PHE A 216 11.28 -2.20 17.29
CA PHE A 216 9.94 -2.61 17.74
C PHE A 216 9.81 -4.14 17.83
N THR A 217 10.49 -4.90 16.96
CA THR A 217 10.56 -6.36 17.07
C THR A 217 11.31 -6.79 18.33
N MET A 218 12.40 -6.13 18.68
CA MET A 218 13.12 -6.40 19.93
C MET A 218 12.29 -6.05 21.17
N MET A 219 11.49 -4.98 21.11
CA MET A 219 10.67 -4.50 22.22
C MET A 219 9.40 -5.35 22.44
N PHE A 220 8.75 -5.77 21.36
CA PHE A 220 7.40 -6.34 21.37
C PHE A 220 7.26 -7.63 20.57
N GLY A 221 8.26 -8.05 19.80
CA GLY A 221 8.20 -9.28 19.01
C GLY A 221 8.16 -10.54 19.89
N TRP A 222 7.84 -11.65 19.29
CA TRP A 222 7.58 -12.94 19.96
C TRP A 222 8.70 -13.43 20.88
N THR A 223 9.94 -13.05 20.62
CA THR A 223 11.10 -13.42 21.43
C THR A 223 11.40 -12.43 22.55
N SER A 224 10.66 -11.33 22.67
CA SER A 224 10.86 -10.34 23.71
C SER A 224 10.26 -10.83 25.05
N ASP A 225 10.94 -10.54 26.15
CA ASP A 225 10.44 -10.87 27.52
C ASP A 225 9.07 -10.26 27.78
N ARG A 226 8.79 -9.10 27.16
CA ARG A 226 7.51 -8.42 27.31
C ARG A 226 6.40 -9.19 26.63
N PHE A 227 6.60 -9.63 25.38
CA PHE A 227 5.62 -10.44 24.66
C PHE A 227 5.36 -11.73 25.45
N GLN A 228 6.41 -12.44 25.84
CA GLN A 228 6.29 -13.72 26.55
C GLN A 228 5.47 -13.59 27.85
N LYS A 229 5.75 -12.58 28.68
CA LYS A 229 4.99 -12.32 29.90
C LYS A 229 3.51 -12.01 29.66
N LEU A 230 3.20 -11.23 28.60
CA LEU A 230 1.81 -10.89 28.26
C LEU A 230 1.09 -12.10 27.68
N TYR A 231 1.77 -12.91 26.88
CA TYR A 231 1.26 -14.15 26.31
C TYR A 231 0.96 -15.20 27.38
N GLU A 232 1.91 -15.47 28.28
CA GLU A 232 1.75 -16.42 29.38
C GLU A 232 0.63 -16.05 30.35
N THR A 233 0.37 -14.74 30.52
CA THR A 233 -0.75 -14.24 31.34
C THR A 233 -2.07 -14.13 30.59
N GLY A 234 -2.13 -14.55 29.32
CA GLY A 234 -3.33 -14.52 28.48
C GLY A 234 -3.84 -13.11 28.17
N LYS A 235 -3.00 -12.06 28.32
CA LYS A 235 -3.34 -10.67 28.00
C LYS A 235 -3.13 -10.34 26.54
N LEU A 236 -2.28 -11.10 25.87
CA LEU A 236 -1.91 -10.98 24.48
C LEU A 236 -1.90 -12.38 23.87
N ASP A 237 -2.21 -12.48 22.61
CA ASP A 237 -2.13 -13.70 21.81
C ASP A 237 -1.21 -13.52 20.59
N ALA A 238 -1.27 -14.44 19.64
CA ALA A 238 -0.47 -14.42 18.43
C ALA A 238 -0.91 -13.35 17.41
N SER A 239 -1.97 -12.57 17.69
CA SER A 239 -2.50 -11.53 16.80
C SER A 239 -1.65 -10.26 16.76
N LEU A 240 -0.66 -10.11 17.66
CA LEU A 240 0.21 -8.93 17.67
C LEU A 240 0.89 -8.75 16.30
N SER A 241 0.58 -7.66 15.66
CA SER A 241 1.16 -7.23 14.38
C SER A 241 1.88 -5.90 14.52
N LEU A 242 2.92 -5.71 13.72
CA LEU A 242 3.74 -4.51 13.66
C LEU A 242 3.74 -3.97 12.23
N GLU A 243 3.19 -2.79 12.04
CA GLU A 243 3.30 -2.03 10.80
C GLU A 243 4.28 -0.87 10.99
N VAL A 244 5.24 -0.76 10.08
CA VAL A 244 6.22 0.34 10.05
C VAL A 244 6.27 0.89 8.64
N GLU A 245 5.84 2.11 8.49
CA GLU A 245 5.93 2.84 7.22
C GLU A 245 6.86 4.04 7.37
N VAL A 246 7.80 4.17 6.45
CA VAL A 246 8.77 5.28 6.44
C VAL A 246 8.85 5.85 5.04
N ASN A 247 8.48 7.11 4.94
CA ASN A 247 8.60 7.91 3.73
C ASN A 247 9.23 9.27 4.11
N SER A 248 9.84 9.95 3.18
CA SER A 248 10.44 11.29 3.41
C SER A 248 9.43 12.36 3.85
N ARG A 249 8.13 12.13 3.62
CA ARG A 249 7.03 13.04 3.97
C ARG A 249 6.29 12.66 5.24
N PHE A 250 6.28 11.37 5.58
CA PHE A 250 5.60 10.83 6.76
C PHE A 250 6.23 9.51 7.19
N HIS A 251 6.13 9.22 8.47
CA HIS A 251 6.51 7.91 8.99
C HIS A 251 5.74 7.61 10.27
N PHE A 252 5.40 6.35 10.44
CA PHE A 252 4.64 5.88 11.60
C PHE A 252 4.98 4.43 11.95
N VAL A 253 4.61 4.07 13.16
CA VAL A 253 4.60 2.70 13.65
C VAL A 253 3.23 2.44 14.23
N ILE A 254 2.60 1.33 13.86
CA ILE A 254 1.33 0.86 14.41
C ILE A 254 1.52 -0.57 14.93
N LEU A 255 1.14 -0.78 16.17
CA LEU A 255 1.04 -2.10 16.79
C LEU A 255 -0.45 -2.41 16.94
N THR A 256 -0.91 -3.50 16.35
CA THR A 256 -2.29 -3.97 16.48
C THR A 256 -2.34 -5.33 17.16
N MET A 257 -3.38 -5.58 17.95
CA MET A 257 -3.53 -6.83 18.68
C MET A 257 -4.97 -7.05 19.14
N ASP A 258 -5.34 -8.30 19.30
CA ASP A 258 -6.57 -8.70 19.97
C ASP A 258 -6.31 -8.82 21.47
N THR A 259 -7.20 -8.27 22.31
CA THR A 259 -7.03 -8.32 23.76
C THR A 259 -8.32 -8.03 24.50
N LYS A 260 -8.53 -8.76 25.60
CA LYS A 260 -9.63 -8.50 26.53
C LYS A 260 -9.40 -7.28 27.44
N GLU A 261 -8.16 -6.75 27.47
CA GLU A 261 -7.75 -5.65 28.35
C GLU A 261 -7.19 -4.43 27.55
N PRO A 262 -7.91 -3.86 26.57
CA PRO A 262 -7.34 -2.85 25.67
C PRO A 262 -6.82 -1.60 26.40
N VAL A 263 -7.51 -1.14 27.45
CA VAL A 263 -7.09 0.04 28.22
C VAL A 263 -5.80 -0.24 29.00
N SER A 264 -5.72 -1.36 29.70
CA SER A 264 -4.55 -1.77 30.48
C SER A 264 -3.33 -1.94 29.58
N LEU A 265 -3.48 -2.66 28.45
CA LEU A 265 -2.40 -2.87 27.49
C LEU A 265 -1.96 -1.57 26.81
N SER A 266 -2.89 -0.70 26.42
CA SER A 266 -2.55 0.60 25.86
C SER A 266 -1.60 1.39 26.79
N HIS A 267 -1.89 1.42 28.11
CA HIS A 267 -1.01 2.06 29.08
C HIS A 267 0.37 1.40 29.17
N GLN A 268 0.43 0.06 29.15
CA GLN A 268 1.68 -0.68 29.25
C GLN A 268 2.56 -0.45 28.00
N PHE A 269 1.99 -0.51 26.80
CA PHE A 269 2.71 -0.25 25.55
C PHE A 269 3.19 1.21 25.49
N ARG A 270 2.34 2.19 25.79
CA ARG A 270 2.72 3.61 25.83
C ARG A 270 3.84 3.91 26.84
N LYS A 271 3.84 3.24 28.00
CA LYS A 271 4.92 3.35 28.99
C LYS A 271 6.21 2.75 28.51
N ALA A 272 6.15 1.67 27.72
CA ALA A 272 7.32 0.98 27.21
C ALA A 272 8.00 1.73 26.06
N ILE A 273 7.23 2.52 25.30
CA ILE A 273 7.70 3.29 24.14
C ILE A 273 8.34 4.63 24.59
N ARG A 274 7.99 5.14 25.77
CA ARG A 274 8.59 6.35 26.38
C ARG A 274 9.93 6.07 27.02
#